data_8b9b7a06bdb18fba20bce925d9ecdb4d
#
_entry.id   8b9b7a06bdb18fba20bce925d9ecdb4d
#
_cell.length_a   1.000
_cell.length_b   1.000
_cell.length_c   1.000
_cell.angle_alpha   90.00
_cell.angle_beta   90.00
_cell.angle_gamma   90.00
#
_symmetry.space_group_name_H-M   'P 1'
#
loop_
_entity.id
_entity.type
_entity.pdbx_description
1 polymer ?
#
loop_
_entity_poly.entity_id
_entity_poly.type
_entity_poly.pdbx_seq_one_letter_code
_entity_poly.pdbx_strand_id
1 'polypeptide(L)'
;QSTRSFSDREVELEKIKRICDVASLSPSSCNSQPWKMHIVRPTYAKINDLRKACQAVGLNPFLDNVTNFIVIEQTFGNMKSKAGGFFSNNDLNSIDLGILAAHICLAAEEEGLGTCLIGSFRNKNVNKAMNFSSLRRIRLVVAIGYATDGYEIRKKTRKNTEDIIDVIE
;
A
#
# COMPACT_ATOMS: atom_id res chain seq x y z
N GLN A 1 6.11 11.55 -1.72
CA GLN A 1 6.38 11.03 -3.07
C GLN A 1 6.54 9.51 -3.06
N SER A 2 6.39 8.84 -4.24
CA SER A 2 6.76 7.43 -4.34
C SER A 2 8.29 7.30 -4.34
N THR A 3 8.85 6.66 -3.33
CA THR A 3 10.29 6.35 -3.22
C THR A 3 10.62 5.16 -4.10
N ARG A 4 11.64 5.29 -4.95
CA ARG A 4 12.07 4.25 -5.90
C ARG A 4 13.57 3.98 -5.84
N SER A 5 14.21 4.40 -4.76
CA SER A 5 15.58 4.03 -4.41
C SER A 5 15.63 3.85 -2.90
N PHE A 6 15.91 2.65 -2.47
CA PHE A 6 15.91 2.26 -1.07
C PHE A 6 17.32 1.81 -0.68
N SER A 7 17.74 2.17 0.53
CA SER A 7 18.96 1.66 1.12
C SER A 7 18.73 0.24 1.66
N ASP A 8 19.82 -0.46 1.92
CA ASP A 8 19.83 -1.79 2.56
C ASP A 8 19.66 -1.72 4.09
N ARG A 9 19.56 -0.51 4.64
CA ARG A 9 19.35 -0.31 6.07
C ARG A 9 18.09 -1.04 6.52
N GLU A 10 18.22 -1.87 7.54
CA GLU A 10 17.09 -2.59 8.12
C GLU A 10 16.12 -1.61 8.80
N VAL A 11 14.82 -1.82 8.56
CA VAL A 11 13.77 -1.07 9.24
C VAL A 11 13.37 -1.80 10.51
N GLU A 12 13.30 -1.10 11.61
CA GLU A 12 12.87 -1.63 12.89
C GLU A 12 11.40 -2.09 12.80
N LEU A 13 11.12 -3.32 13.24
CA LEU A 13 9.76 -3.88 13.18
C LEU A 13 8.74 -3.00 13.89
N GLU A 14 9.13 -2.43 15.02
CA GLU A 14 8.23 -1.59 15.83
C GLU A 14 7.82 -0.30 15.10
N LYS A 15 8.67 0.26 14.23
CA LYS A 15 8.27 1.37 13.35
C LYS A 15 7.18 0.95 12.40
N ILE A 16 7.35 -0.19 11.73
CA ILE A 16 6.35 -0.67 10.76
C ILE A 16 5.03 -1.01 11.48
N LYS A 17 5.09 -1.55 12.69
CA LYS A 17 3.89 -1.79 13.50
C LYS A 17 3.18 -0.48 13.84
N ARG A 18 3.90 0.55 14.36
CA ARG A 18 3.30 1.86 14.64
C ARG A 18 2.64 2.48 13.40
N ILE A 19 3.28 2.37 12.23
CA ILE A 19 2.69 2.82 10.98
C ILE A 19 1.37 2.09 10.69
N CYS A 20 1.34 0.77 10.86
CA CYS A 20 0.11 -0.01 10.68
C CYS A 20 -0.96 0.36 11.72
N ASP A 21 -0.57 0.58 12.97
CA ASP A 21 -1.49 0.98 14.05
C ASP A 21 -2.13 2.35 13.74
N VAL A 22 -1.33 3.34 13.37
CA VAL A 22 -1.83 4.66 12.95
C VAL A 22 -2.74 4.52 11.72
N ALA A 23 -2.33 3.76 10.71
CA ALA A 23 -3.13 3.55 9.52
C ALA A 23 -4.45 2.83 9.82
N SER A 24 -4.50 1.96 10.83
CA SER A 24 -5.73 1.26 11.22
C SER A 24 -6.83 2.20 11.74
N LEU A 25 -6.47 3.42 12.15
CA LEU A 25 -7.41 4.46 12.56
C LEU A 25 -8.10 5.17 11.39
N SER A 26 -7.77 4.79 10.14
CA SER A 26 -8.42 5.34 8.95
C SER A 26 -9.93 5.17 8.99
N PRO A 27 -10.71 6.18 8.58
CA PRO A 27 -12.14 6.02 8.44
C PRO A 27 -12.47 4.99 7.36
N SER A 28 -13.59 4.30 7.54
CA SER A 28 -14.11 3.36 6.54
C SER A 28 -15.64 3.37 6.53
N SER A 29 -16.24 3.00 5.41
CA SER A 29 -17.67 2.94 5.23
C SER A 29 -18.32 2.05 6.31
N CYS A 30 -19.22 2.61 7.10
CA CYS A 30 -19.88 1.95 8.24
C CYS A 30 -18.87 1.32 9.23
N ASN A 31 -17.68 1.90 9.37
CA ASN A 31 -16.58 1.36 10.17
C ASN A 31 -16.26 -0.11 9.84
N SER A 32 -16.33 -0.45 8.55
CA SER A 32 -16.23 -1.86 8.11
C SER A 32 -14.81 -2.40 8.11
N GLN A 33 -13.81 -1.52 8.07
CA GLN A 33 -12.39 -1.85 8.11
C GLN A 33 -12.03 -3.05 7.21
N PRO A 34 -12.29 -2.96 5.89
CA PRO A 34 -12.25 -4.11 4.97
C PRO A 34 -10.82 -4.47 4.57
N TRP A 35 -9.89 -4.49 5.53
CA TRP A 35 -8.47 -4.72 5.26
C TRP A 35 -7.82 -5.66 6.27
N LYS A 36 -6.76 -6.29 5.81
CA LYS A 36 -5.75 -6.92 6.63
C LYS A 36 -4.37 -6.53 6.09
N MET A 37 -3.51 -6.02 6.96
CA MET A 37 -2.14 -5.67 6.64
C MET A 37 -1.20 -6.81 7.03
N HIS A 38 -0.34 -7.23 6.09
CA HIS A 38 0.66 -8.26 6.33
C HIS A 38 2.05 -7.62 6.19
N ILE A 39 2.80 -7.56 7.29
CA ILE A 39 4.17 -7.06 7.29
C ILE A 39 5.10 -8.17 6.80
N VAL A 40 5.85 -7.90 5.74
CA VAL A 40 6.86 -8.80 5.18
C VAL A 40 8.24 -8.26 5.47
N ARG A 41 9.03 -9.04 6.19
CA ARG A 41 10.39 -8.71 6.63
C ARG A 41 11.46 -9.27 5.68
N PRO A 42 12.71 -8.75 5.71
CA PRO A 42 13.79 -9.28 4.87
C PRO A 42 14.11 -10.76 5.14
N THR A 43 13.81 -11.26 6.34
CA THR A 43 13.97 -12.67 6.72
C THR A 43 12.93 -13.62 6.11
N TYR A 44 11.91 -13.08 5.41
CA TYR A 44 10.92 -13.93 4.78
C TYR A 44 11.51 -14.71 3.61
N ALA A 45 11.49 -16.05 3.70
CA ALA A 45 12.18 -16.92 2.76
C ALA A 45 11.78 -16.72 1.27
N LYS A 46 10.56 -16.22 1.01
CA LYS A 46 10.05 -15.98 -0.34
C LYS A 46 9.99 -14.49 -0.71
N ILE A 47 10.77 -13.63 -0.06
CA ILE A 47 10.75 -12.19 -0.35
C ILE A 47 11.12 -11.91 -1.81
N ASN A 48 12.03 -12.68 -2.41
CA ASN A 48 12.39 -12.55 -3.81
C ASN A 48 11.24 -12.94 -4.75
N ASP A 49 10.42 -13.92 -4.37
CA ASP A 49 9.22 -14.27 -5.14
C ASP A 49 8.19 -13.13 -5.09
N LEU A 50 8.05 -12.46 -3.94
CA LEU A 50 7.19 -11.29 -3.80
C LEU A 50 7.68 -10.12 -4.65
N ARG A 51 8.99 -9.83 -4.63
CA ARG A 51 9.60 -8.80 -5.50
C ARG A 51 9.27 -9.07 -6.97
N LYS A 52 9.56 -10.29 -7.45
CA LYS A 52 9.25 -10.71 -8.83
C LYS A 52 7.77 -10.65 -9.16
N ALA A 53 6.89 -11.01 -8.23
CA ALA A 53 5.44 -10.91 -8.43
C ALA A 53 4.97 -9.46 -8.66
N CYS A 54 5.66 -8.48 -8.05
CA CYS A 54 5.39 -7.05 -8.17
C CYS A 54 6.15 -6.36 -9.31
N GLN A 55 7.08 -7.05 -9.97
CA GLN A 55 7.87 -6.58 -11.13
C GLN A 55 7.27 -7.02 -12.47
N ALA A 56 5.99 -7.37 -12.50
CA ALA A 56 5.35 -7.88 -13.71
C ALA A 56 5.59 -6.98 -14.94
N VAL A 57 5.97 -7.61 -16.08
CA VAL A 57 6.17 -6.91 -17.36
C VAL A 57 7.29 -5.85 -17.34
N GLY A 58 8.35 -6.07 -16.53
CA GLY A 58 9.49 -5.14 -16.44
C GLY A 58 9.21 -3.85 -15.66
N LEU A 59 8.06 -3.76 -14.98
CA LEU A 59 7.75 -2.64 -14.09
C LEU A 59 8.46 -2.79 -12.74
N ASN A 60 8.71 -1.65 -12.09
CA ASN A 60 9.23 -1.58 -10.71
C ASN A 60 10.58 -2.28 -10.47
N PRO A 61 11.61 -2.09 -11.31
CA PRO A 61 12.93 -2.75 -11.13
C PRO A 61 13.58 -2.40 -9.78
N PHE A 62 13.25 -1.25 -9.18
CA PHE A 62 13.75 -0.81 -7.88
C PHE A 62 13.39 -1.74 -6.72
N LEU A 63 12.45 -2.68 -6.90
CA LEU A 63 12.02 -3.60 -5.85
C LEU A 63 13.09 -4.62 -5.46
N ASP A 64 14.12 -4.83 -6.27
CA ASP A 64 15.22 -5.73 -5.94
C ASP A 64 15.96 -5.32 -4.65
N ASN A 65 15.98 -4.02 -4.34
CA ASN A 65 16.61 -3.47 -3.15
C ASN A 65 15.64 -3.22 -1.97
N VAL A 66 14.34 -3.49 -2.15
CA VAL A 66 13.36 -3.27 -1.07
C VAL A 66 13.42 -4.42 -0.08
N THR A 67 13.62 -4.09 1.19
CA THR A 67 13.76 -5.08 2.27
C THR A 67 12.46 -5.38 2.99
N ASN A 68 11.52 -4.44 3.02
CA ASN A 68 10.26 -4.61 3.74
C ASN A 68 9.05 -4.25 2.88
N PHE A 69 7.94 -4.97 3.11
CA PHE A 69 6.67 -4.69 2.44
C PHE A 69 5.52 -4.74 3.44
N ILE A 70 4.46 -3.96 3.15
CA ILE A 70 3.14 -4.14 3.74
C ILE A 70 2.22 -4.61 2.62
N VAL A 71 1.74 -5.85 2.71
CA VAL A 71 0.79 -6.41 1.74
C VAL A 71 -0.62 -6.19 2.25
N ILE A 72 -1.46 -5.49 1.48
CA ILE A 72 -2.82 -5.12 1.86
C ILE A 72 -3.79 -6.08 1.20
N GLU A 73 -4.41 -6.91 2.02
CA GLU A 73 -5.50 -7.82 1.65
C GLU A 73 -6.84 -7.12 1.87
N GLN A 74 -7.70 -7.17 0.87
CA GLN A 74 -9.11 -6.81 1.04
C GLN A 74 -9.84 -7.97 1.74
N THR A 75 -10.39 -7.71 2.91
CA THR A 75 -11.25 -8.64 3.63
C THR A 75 -12.73 -8.37 3.33
N PHE A 76 -13.59 -9.20 3.84
CA PHE A 76 -15.03 -8.96 3.74
C PHE A 76 -15.42 -7.84 4.72
N GLY A 77 -15.89 -6.72 4.17
CA GLY A 77 -16.53 -5.67 4.97
C GLY A 77 -17.82 -6.17 5.66
N ASN A 78 -18.38 -5.35 6.54
CA ASN A 78 -19.65 -5.69 7.18
C ASN A 78 -20.84 -5.64 6.18
N MET A 79 -21.98 -6.23 6.56
CA MET A 79 -23.16 -6.29 5.69
C MET A 79 -23.74 -4.91 5.36
N LYS A 80 -23.64 -3.93 6.28
CA LYS A 80 -24.14 -2.56 6.05
C LYS A 80 -23.35 -1.85 4.98
N SER A 81 -22.02 -1.97 5.00
CA SER A 81 -21.13 -1.41 3.96
C SER A 81 -21.39 -2.06 2.59
N LYS A 82 -21.62 -3.38 2.55
CA LYS A 82 -21.96 -4.09 1.31
C LYS A 82 -23.28 -3.63 0.73
N ALA A 83 -24.32 -3.52 1.55
CA ALA A 83 -25.62 -3.03 1.11
C ALA A 83 -25.52 -1.59 0.62
N GLY A 84 -24.83 -0.70 1.35
CA GLY A 84 -24.59 0.69 0.94
C GLY A 84 -23.88 0.78 -0.41
N GLY A 85 -22.81 0.00 -0.61
CA GLY A 85 -22.09 -0.05 -1.88
C GLY A 85 -22.95 -0.54 -3.04
N PHE A 86 -23.77 -1.56 -2.82
CA PHE A 86 -24.69 -2.09 -3.83
C PHE A 86 -25.73 -1.04 -4.25
N PHE A 87 -26.38 -0.39 -3.29
CA PHE A 87 -27.40 0.62 -3.58
C PHE A 87 -26.83 1.90 -4.23
N SER A 88 -25.62 2.30 -3.86
CA SER A 88 -24.97 3.50 -4.41
C SER A 88 -24.15 3.24 -5.67
N ASN A 89 -24.01 1.99 -6.10
CA ASN A 89 -23.14 1.56 -7.19
C ASN A 89 -21.67 2.00 -7.01
N ASN A 90 -21.20 2.06 -5.76
CA ASN A 90 -19.84 2.45 -5.40
C ASN A 90 -19.02 1.26 -4.86
N ASP A 91 -17.77 1.13 -5.27
CA ASP A 91 -16.83 0.20 -4.64
C ASP A 91 -16.24 0.82 -3.35
N LEU A 92 -17.06 0.84 -2.29
CA LEU A 92 -16.70 1.42 -1.00
C LEU A 92 -15.41 0.79 -0.42
N ASN A 93 -15.19 -0.50 -0.63
CA ASN A 93 -13.97 -1.15 -0.16
C ASN A 93 -12.72 -0.58 -0.83
N SER A 94 -12.77 -0.29 -2.13
CA SER A 94 -11.62 0.31 -2.82
C SER A 94 -11.36 1.74 -2.35
N ILE A 95 -12.40 2.50 -2.02
CA ILE A 95 -12.28 3.84 -1.41
C ILE A 95 -11.60 3.72 -0.04
N ASP A 96 -12.12 2.86 0.84
CA ASP A 96 -11.59 2.62 2.18
C ASP A 96 -10.10 2.20 2.15
N LEU A 97 -9.74 1.31 1.22
CA LEU A 97 -8.35 0.87 1.05
C LEU A 97 -7.44 1.98 0.52
N GLY A 98 -7.95 2.88 -0.31
CA GLY A 98 -7.22 4.07 -0.77
C GLY A 98 -6.92 5.03 0.39
N ILE A 99 -7.89 5.22 1.29
CA ILE A 99 -7.72 6.03 2.52
C ILE A 99 -6.66 5.37 3.43
N LEU A 100 -6.77 4.07 3.69
CA LEU A 100 -5.77 3.31 4.46
C LEU A 100 -4.35 3.49 3.88
N ALA A 101 -4.21 3.33 2.56
CA ALA A 101 -2.92 3.46 1.89
C ALA A 101 -2.32 4.86 2.02
N ALA A 102 -3.13 5.91 1.99
CA ALA A 102 -2.70 7.28 2.23
C ALA A 102 -2.18 7.45 3.67
N HIS A 103 -2.88 6.91 4.68
CA HIS A 103 -2.44 6.95 6.07
C HIS A 103 -1.12 6.19 6.28
N ILE A 104 -0.95 5.01 5.66
CA ILE A 104 0.34 4.30 5.67
C ILE A 104 1.47 5.19 5.14
N CYS A 105 1.26 5.88 4.02
CA CYS A 105 2.28 6.74 3.42
C CYS A 105 2.64 7.93 4.32
N LEU A 106 1.65 8.56 4.96
CA LEU A 106 1.85 9.70 5.85
C LEU A 106 2.56 9.27 7.15
N ALA A 107 2.10 8.18 7.77
CA ALA A 107 2.73 7.64 8.98
C ALA A 107 4.16 7.15 8.72
N ALA A 108 4.44 6.60 7.52
CA ALA A 108 5.79 6.20 7.14
C ALA A 108 6.73 7.42 6.98
N GLU A 109 6.24 8.51 6.41
CA GLU A 109 7.01 9.77 6.28
C GLU A 109 7.37 10.33 7.68
N GLU A 110 6.43 10.30 8.63
CA GLU A 110 6.66 10.72 10.03
C GLU A 110 7.74 9.87 10.71
N GLU A 111 7.79 8.58 10.41
CA GLU A 111 8.83 7.66 10.93
C GLU A 111 10.15 7.74 10.14
N GLY A 112 10.26 8.67 9.17
CA GLY A 112 11.44 8.86 8.33
C GLY A 112 11.63 7.77 7.27
N LEU A 113 10.56 7.10 6.85
CA LEU A 113 10.58 6.04 5.86
C LEU A 113 9.94 6.48 4.54
N GLY A 114 10.56 6.06 3.44
CA GLY A 114 9.97 6.20 2.12
C GLY A 114 9.02 5.05 1.79
N THR A 115 8.00 5.35 0.97
CA THR A 115 7.04 4.34 0.48
C THR A 115 6.85 4.40 -1.02
N CYS A 116 6.46 3.26 -1.61
CA CYS A 116 5.91 3.20 -2.96
C CYS A 116 4.72 2.24 -2.99
N LEU A 117 3.57 2.74 -3.42
CA LEU A 117 2.36 1.94 -3.61
C LEU A 117 2.42 1.18 -4.94
N ILE A 118 2.24 -0.13 -4.91
CA ILE A 118 2.30 -1.01 -6.07
C ILE A 118 0.94 -1.67 -6.22
N GLY A 119 0.25 -1.36 -7.33
CA GLY A 119 -1.02 -1.98 -7.73
C GLY A 119 -0.89 -2.85 -8.98
N SER A 120 0.23 -2.72 -9.71
CA SER A 120 0.47 -3.44 -10.97
C SER A 120 1.08 -4.82 -10.73
N PHE A 121 0.25 -5.78 -10.35
CA PHE A 121 0.64 -7.18 -10.20
C PHE A 121 -0.53 -8.11 -10.50
N ARG A 122 -0.21 -9.38 -10.74
CA ARG A 122 -1.23 -10.43 -10.81
C ARG A 122 -1.47 -11.00 -9.42
N ASN A 123 -2.70 -10.88 -8.90
CA ASN A 123 -3.08 -11.35 -7.56
C ASN A 123 -2.62 -12.80 -7.28
N LYS A 124 -2.77 -13.70 -8.27
CA LYS A 124 -2.31 -15.09 -8.19
C LYS A 124 -0.82 -15.22 -7.85
N ASN A 125 0.02 -14.35 -8.43
CA ASN A 125 1.47 -14.42 -8.22
C ASN A 125 1.86 -13.94 -6.81
N VAL A 126 1.23 -12.86 -6.33
CA VAL A 126 1.45 -12.38 -4.96
C VAL A 126 0.94 -13.40 -3.95
N ASN A 127 -0.25 -13.99 -4.15
CA ASN A 127 -0.76 -15.06 -3.28
C ASN A 127 0.21 -16.25 -3.22
N LYS A 128 0.76 -16.67 -4.36
CA LYS A 128 1.77 -17.75 -4.40
C LYS A 128 3.04 -17.38 -3.63
N ALA A 129 3.55 -16.17 -3.83
CA ALA A 129 4.73 -15.67 -3.12
C ALA A 129 4.50 -15.61 -1.61
N MET A 130 3.29 -15.25 -1.17
CA MET A 130 2.92 -15.12 0.24
C MET A 130 2.46 -16.44 0.88
N ASN A 131 2.43 -17.56 0.17
CA ASN A 131 1.80 -18.81 0.62
C ASN A 131 0.33 -18.65 1.02
N PHE A 132 -0.37 -17.75 0.37
CA PHE A 132 -1.79 -17.52 0.61
C PHE A 132 -2.67 -18.38 -0.30
N SER A 133 -3.91 -18.63 0.15
CA SER A 133 -4.94 -19.19 -0.71
C SER A 133 -5.16 -18.28 -1.93
N SER A 134 -5.39 -18.88 -3.10
CA SER A 134 -5.71 -18.16 -4.34
C SER A 134 -6.98 -17.30 -4.25
N LEU A 135 -7.82 -17.54 -3.25
CA LEU A 135 -9.06 -16.80 -3.00
C LEU A 135 -8.84 -15.45 -2.31
N ARG A 136 -7.66 -15.20 -1.72
CA ARG A 136 -7.36 -13.92 -1.08
C ARG A 136 -7.25 -12.81 -2.12
N ARG A 137 -7.81 -11.65 -1.81
CA ARG A 137 -7.80 -10.46 -2.66
C ARG A 137 -6.75 -9.47 -2.19
N ILE A 138 -5.53 -9.58 -2.72
CA ILE A 138 -4.51 -8.57 -2.46
C ILE A 138 -4.80 -7.36 -3.36
N ARG A 139 -4.85 -6.16 -2.78
CA ARG A 139 -5.20 -4.93 -3.49
C ARG A 139 -4.01 -4.01 -3.71
N LEU A 140 -3.10 -3.97 -2.75
CA LEU A 140 -1.89 -3.17 -2.83
C LEU A 140 -0.73 -3.90 -2.16
N VAL A 141 0.48 -3.64 -2.65
CA VAL A 141 1.73 -3.95 -1.97
C VAL A 141 2.46 -2.63 -1.76
N VAL A 142 2.78 -2.30 -0.53
CA VAL A 142 3.53 -1.09 -0.18
C VAL A 142 4.98 -1.49 0.03
N ALA A 143 5.87 -1.04 -0.85
CA ALA A 143 7.31 -1.08 -0.59
C ALA A 143 7.62 0.00 0.45
N ILE A 144 8.35 -0.35 1.51
CA ILE A 144 8.65 0.55 2.63
C ILE A 144 10.10 0.36 3.11
N GLY A 145 10.79 1.45 3.38
CA GLY A 145 12.18 1.43 3.84
C GLY A 145 12.80 2.81 3.88
N TYR A 146 14.06 2.87 4.31
CA TYR A 146 14.84 4.10 4.22
C TYR A 146 15.18 4.38 2.76
N ALA A 147 15.00 5.63 2.32
CA ALA A 147 15.52 6.05 1.03
C ALA A 147 17.06 6.01 1.03
N THR A 148 17.67 5.87 -0.15
CA THR A 148 19.13 6.03 -0.29
C THR A 148 19.56 7.45 0.09
N ASP A 149 20.76 7.59 0.60
CA ASP A 149 21.33 8.89 0.94
C ASP A 149 21.30 9.81 -0.28
N GLY A 150 20.94 11.07 -0.05
CA GLY A 150 20.80 12.05 -1.12
C GLY A 150 19.61 11.84 -2.06
N TYR A 151 18.63 10.99 -1.71
CA TYR A 151 17.44 10.80 -2.52
C TYR A 151 16.54 12.05 -2.49
N GLU A 152 16.63 12.84 -3.56
CA GLU A 152 15.95 14.12 -3.65
C GLU A 152 14.44 14.00 -3.84
N ILE A 153 13.73 15.01 -3.33
CA ILE A 153 12.31 15.19 -3.62
C ILE A 153 12.18 15.73 -5.05
N ARG A 154 11.62 14.94 -5.93
CA ARG A 154 11.42 15.31 -7.34
C ARG A 154 10.47 16.49 -7.47
N LYS A 155 10.75 17.37 -8.44
CA LYS A 155 9.80 18.42 -8.85
C LYS A 155 8.43 17.79 -9.12
N LYS A 156 7.40 18.35 -8.52
CA LYS A 156 6.03 17.86 -8.68
C LYS A 156 5.39 18.45 -9.93
N THR A 157 4.85 17.59 -10.78
CA THR A 157 3.93 17.99 -11.84
C THR A 157 2.52 17.75 -11.36
N ARG A 158 1.71 18.79 -11.36
CA ARG A 158 0.31 18.75 -10.95
C ARG A 158 -0.53 19.48 -11.99
N LYS A 159 -1.80 19.13 -12.07
CA LYS A 159 -2.79 19.96 -12.77
C LYS A 159 -2.91 21.30 -12.07
N ASN A 160 -3.33 22.34 -12.79
CA ASN A 160 -3.65 23.62 -12.19
C ASN A 160 -4.84 23.45 -11.22
N THR A 161 -4.90 24.32 -10.21
CA THR A 161 -5.98 24.27 -9.21
C THR A 161 -7.35 24.44 -9.85
N GLU A 162 -7.45 25.30 -10.85
CA GLU A 162 -8.67 25.59 -11.62
C GLU A 162 -9.18 24.37 -12.44
N ASP A 163 -8.28 23.43 -12.77
CA ASP A 163 -8.65 22.20 -13.50
C ASP A 163 -9.25 21.12 -12.59
N ILE A 164 -9.15 21.27 -11.27
CA ILE A 164 -9.50 20.24 -10.29
C ILE A 164 -10.40 20.72 -9.15
N ILE A 165 -10.68 22.02 -9.09
CA ILE A 165 -11.55 22.60 -8.08
C ILE A 165 -12.55 23.54 -8.77
N ASP A 166 -13.83 23.23 -8.62
CA ASP A 166 -14.93 24.10 -8.97
C ASP A 166 -15.62 24.61 -7.70
N VAL A 167 -15.96 25.90 -7.67
CA VAL A 167 -16.80 26.49 -6.63
C VAL A 167 -18.21 26.63 -7.19
N ILE A 168 -19.16 25.95 -6.58
CA ILE A 168 -20.58 26.00 -6.94
C ILE A 168 -21.27 26.83 -5.86
N GLU A 169 -21.79 28.01 -6.25
CA GLU A 169 -22.52 28.97 -5.38
C GLU A 169 -24.04 28.86 -5.56
#